data_e15b65fa52b06e5894c21329307b7ed9
#
_entry.id   e15b65fa52b06e5894c21329307b7ed9
#
_cell.length_a   1.000
_cell.length_b   1.000
_cell.length_c   1.000
_cell.angle_alpha   90.00
_cell.angle_beta   90.00
_cell.angle_gamma   90.00
#
_symmetry.space_group_name_H-M   'P 1'
#
loop_
_entity.id
_entity.type
_entity.pdbx_description
1 polymer ?
#
loop_
_entity_poly.entity_id
_entity_poly.type
_entity_poly.pdbx_seq_one_letter_code
_entity_poly.pdbx_strand_id
1 'polypeptide(L)'
;MNREFREQLLNKLESIGSLHPRTGMTYALVYFAKLARLGISMSRRDLTRTTGTTSPFIHSWSTFHRYLGICKEFVMFCRNREVNRLHKLTYATVEAFLMNKIEKDRVQSTLKTNMCALQKFFNGCNRPDLRDQLSDDYPRFKELAKSGGTIHAFDNPDRLIEKISQRAELSAVIAKLQHITGARIHEVRMMEVAETTIAINKGKGGRKRVLDFSSRLDELTEVKNLMIRLKELSEGVDWQAYCQSKDSTYQGHVKAACKSLGDIYGGAHGLRANHAQELRKRLEAEGCTAEEIELIITRDLGHNRRSMARHYLGV
;
A
#
# COMPACT_ATOMS: atom_id res chain seq x y z
N MET A 1 -12.13 28.01 6.39
CA MET A 1 -11.38 27.68 5.13
C MET A 1 -10.37 28.79 4.92
N ASN A 2 -9.08 28.46 4.74
CA ASN A 2 -8.04 29.47 4.51
C ASN A 2 -8.27 30.09 3.12
N ARG A 3 -8.50 31.42 3.05
CA ARG A 3 -8.77 32.19 1.82
C ARG A 3 -7.60 32.04 0.84
N GLU A 4 -6.40 32.16 1.34
CA GLU A 4 -5.17 32.02 0.55
C GLU A 4 -5.06 30.64 -0.13
N PHE A 5 -5.37 29.53 0.59
CA PHE A 5 -5.38 28.19 0.02
C PHE A 5 -6.38 28.06 -1.13
N ARG A 6 -7.58 28.67 -0.98
CA ARG A 6 -8.61 28.66 -2.02
C ARG A 6 -8.15 29.40 -3.27
N GLU A 7 -7.54 30.56 -3.11
CA GLU A 7 -6.99 31.37 -4.21
C GLU A 7 -5.86 30.62 -4.92
N GLN A 8 -4.92 30.02 -4.18
CA GLN A 8 -3.85 29.19 -4.75
C GLN A 8 -4.41 28.00 -5.55
N LEU A 9 -5.45 27.33 -5.05
CA LEU A 9 -6.08 26.22 -5.76
C LEU A 9 -6.76 26.69 -7.05
N LEU A 10 -7.53 27.80 -6.99
CA LEU A 10 -8.20 28.37 -8.17
C LEU A 10 -7.20 28.77 -9.25
N ASN A 11 -6.15 29.49 -8.90
CA ASN A 11 -5.10 29.90 -9.84
C ASN A 11 -4.43 28.68 -10.51
N LYS A 12 -4.16 27.61 -9.74
CA LYS A 12 -3.62 26.37 -10.32
C LYS A 12 -4.62 25.64 -11.22
N LEU A 13 -5.91 25.64 -10.89
CA LEU A 13 -6.94 25.03 -11.74
C LEU A 13 -7.12 25.83 -13.04
N GLU A 14 -7.13 27.14 -12.97
CA GLU A 14 -7.18 28.02 -14.15
C GLU A 14 -5.99 27.79 -15.09
N SER A 15 -4.78 27.62 -14.54
CA SER A 15 -3.58 27.32 -15.35
C SER A 15 -3.65 25.97 -16.07
N ILE A 16 -4.45 25.02 -15.58
CA ILE A 16 -4.67 23.72 -16.25
C ILE A 16 -5.73 23.83 -17.34
N GLY A 17 -6.64 24.81 -17.22
CA GLY A 17 -7.75 25.04 -18.13
C GLY A 17 -8.93 24.09 -17.90
N SER A 18 -9.84 24.02 -18.87
CA SER A 18 -11.02 23.14 -18.84
C SER A 18 -10.93 22.02 -19.89
N LEU A 19 -11.64 20.94 -19.64
CA LEU A 19 -11.71 19.81 -20.56
C LEU A 19 -13.03 19.84 -21.35
N HIS A 20 -12.90 19.90 -22.67
CA HIS A 20 -14.07 19.87 -23.55
C HIS A 20 -14.56 18.41 -23.75
N PRO A 21 -15.88 18.14 -23.77
CA PRO A 21 -16.42 16.77 -23.95
C PRO A 21 -15.92 16.04 -25.21
N ARG A 22 -15.68 16.77 -26.31
CA ARG A 22 -15.15 16.19 -27.56
C ARG A 22 -13.64 15.94 -27.56
N THR A 23 -12.98 16.17 -26.42
CA THR A 23 -11.55 15.95 -26.27
C THR A 23 -11.15 14.50 -26.57
N GLY A 24 -10.00 14.32 -27.21
CA GLY A 24 -9.43 13.00 -27.44
C GLY A 24 -9.01 12.33 -26.12
N MET A 25 -9.15 11.01 -26.04
CA MET A 25 -8.85 10.23 -24.83
C MET A 25 -7.41 10.41 -24.34
N THR A 26 -6.44 10.55 -25.26
CA THR A 26 -5.04 10.79 -24.88
C THR A 26 -4.85 12.15 -24.21
N TYR A 27 -5.51 13.19 -24.70
CA TYR A 27 -5.46 14.51 -24.08
C TYR A 27 -6.19 14.53 -22.73
N ALA A 28 -7.33 13.83 -22.62
CA ALA A 28 -8.03 13.65 -21.35
C ALA A 28 -7.13 13.02 -20.29
N LEU A 29 -6.29 12.05 -20.67
CA LEU A 29 -5.30 11.45 -19.78
C LEU A 29 -4.22 12.44 -19.33
N VAL A 30 -3.71 13.27 -20.25
CA VAL A 30 -2.72 14.32 -19.92
C VAL A 30 -3.32 15.36 -18.99
N TYR A 31 -4.54 15.80 -19.28
CA TYR A 31 -5.30 16.71 -18.44
C TYR A 31 -5.51 16.16 -17.04
N PHE A 32 -5.98 14.91 -16.93
CA PHE A 32 -6.13 14.23 -15.64
C PHE A 32 -4.80 14.15 -14.88
N ALA A 33 -3.70 13.82 -15.56
CA ALA A 33 -2.40 13.73 -14.92
C ALA A 33 -1.96 15.07 -14.30
N LYS A 34 -2.17 16.19 -15.01
CA LYS A 34 -1.91 17.54 -14.49
C LYS A 34 -2.76 17.83 -13.25
N LEU A 35 -4.05 17.58 -13.35
CA LEU A 35 -5.02 17.83 -12.27
C LEU A 35 -4.74 16.95 -11.04
N ALA A 36 -4.51 15.66 -11.23
CA ALA A 36 -4.25 14.72 -10.15
C ALA A 36 -2.99 15.07 -9.34
N ARG A 37 -1.95 15.59 -10.00
CA ARG A 37 -0.67 15.99 -9.36
C ARG A 37 -0.83 17.14 -8.37
N LEU A 38 -1.84 17.99 -8.49
CA LEU A 38 -2.07 19.08 -7.54
C LEU A 38 -2.21 18.56 -6.11
N GLY A 39 -2.80 17.39 -5.94
CA GLY A 39 -2.97 16.77 -4.63
C GLY A 39 -1.66 16.37 -3.94
N ILE A 40 -0.55 16.22 -4.68
CA ILE A 40 0.75 15.83 -4.11
C ILE A 40 1.42 17.00 -3.39
N SER A 41 1.25 18.21 -3.93
CA SER A 41 1.85 19.44 -3.41
C SER A 41 0.95 20.21 -2.45
N MET A 42 -0.27 19.73 -2.21
CA MET A 42 -1.28 20.43 -1.42
C MET A 42 -1.75 19.57 -0.23
N SER A 43 -2.16 20.24 0.85
CA SER A 43 -2.70 19.56 2.03
C SER A 43 -3.95 18.74 1.69
N ARG A 44 -3.93 17.44 2.01
CA ARG A 44 -5.09 16.56 1.82
C ARG A 44 -6.33 17.07 2.57
N ARG A 45 -6.14 17.60 3.80
CA ARG A 45 -7.21 18.09 4.64
C ARG A 45 -7.92 19.28 3.99
N ASP A 46 -7.14 20.22 3.46
CA ASP A 46 -7.67 21.44 2.87
C ASP A 46 -8.32 21.14 1.50
N LEU A 47 -7.69 20.29 0.69
CA LEU A 47 -8.30 19.82 -0.56
C LEU A 47 -9.64 19.12 -0.33
N THR A 48 -9.72 18.19 0.63
CA THR A 48 -10.96 17.46 0.93
C THR A 48 -12.05 18.41 1.43
N ARG A 49 -11.70 19.42 2.25
CA ARG A 49 -12.65 20.43 2.74
C ARG A 49 -13.18 21.33 1.61
N THR A 50 -12.37 21.59 0.60
CA THR A 50 -12.71 22.49 -0.51
C THR A 50 -13.46 21.77 -1.63
N THR A 51 -13.10 20.51 -1.94
CA THR A 51 -13.60 19.80 -3.12
C THR A 51 -14.38 18.52 -2.80
N GLY A 52 -14.53 18.19 -1.51
CA GLY A 52 -15.19 16.96 -1.07
C GLY A 52 -14.38 15.69 -1.34
N THR A 53 -15.01 14.54 -1.12
CA THR A 53 -14.37 13.21 -1.28
C THR A 53 -14.24 12.76 -2.72
N THR A 54 -14.99 13.33 -3.64
CA THR A 54 -15.06 12.97 -5.07
C THR A 54 -13.98 13.66 -5.92
N SER A 55 -13.00 14.33 -5.29
CA SER A 55 -11.97 15.08 -6.01
C SER A 55 -11.06 14.17 -6.85
N PRO A 56 -10.53 14.65 -8.00
CA PRO A 56 -9.57 13.90 -8.83
C PRO A 56 -8.17 13.83 -8.23
N PHE A 57 -7.89 14.56 -7.14
CA PHE A 57 -6.57 14.74 -6.57
C PHE A 57 -5.98 13.47 -5.95
N ILE A 58 -4.67 13.30 -6.10
CA ILE A 58 -3.90 12.19 -5.56
C ILE A 58 -2.81 12.76 -4.65
N HIS A 59 -2.61 12.15 -3.47
CA HIS A 59 -1.79 12.72 -2.40
C HIS A 59 -0.43 12.02 -2.21
N SER A 60 -0.04 11.10 -3.09
CA SER A 60 1.29 10.48 -3.04
C SER A 60 1.79 10.12 -4.44
N TRP A 61 3.09 10.26 -4.67
CA TRP A 61 3.74 9.89 -5.93
C TRP A 61 3.51 8.42 -6.29
N SER A 62 3.62 7.52 -5.34
CA SER A 62 3.41 6.08 -5.58
C SER A 62 2.00 5.78 -6.06
N THR A 63 0.97 6.38 -5.44
CA THR A 63 -0.43 6.24 -5.89
C THR A 63 -0.64 6.90 -7.25
N PHE A 64 -0.04 8.07 -7.48
CA PHE A 64 -0.13 8.79 -8.74
C PHE A 64 0.41 7.95 -9.91
N HIS A 65 1.61 7.43 -9.80
CA HIS A 65 2.22 6.61 -10.87
C HIS A 65 1.41 5.33 -11.13
N ARG A 66 0.92 4.68 -10.06
CA ARG A 66 0.07 3.50 -10.19
C ARG A 66 -1.24 3.83 -10.91
N TYR A 67 -1.95 4.87 -10.50
CA TYR A 67 -3.24 5.25 -11.10
C TYR A 67 -3.06 5.74 -12.54
N LEU A 68 -2.03 6.52 -12.79
CA LEU A 68 -1.71 6.96 -14.16
C LEU A 68 -1.40 5.76 -15.07
N GLY A 69 -0.70 4.74 -14.59
CA GLY A 69 -0.45 3.50 -15.33
C GLY A 69 -1.75 2.79 -15.71
N ILE A 70 -2.68 2.65 -14.75
CA ILE A 70 -4.01 2.06 -14.99
C ILE A 70 -4.82 2.90 -15.99
N CYS A 71 -4.82 4.21 -15.85
CA CYS A 71 -5.54 5.09 -16.78
C CYS A 71 -4.93 5.06 -18.19
N LYS A 72 -3.60 4.94 -18.33
CA LYS A 72 -2.93 4.71 -19.63
C LYS A 72 -3.42 3.42 -20.27
N GLU A 73 -3.44 2.33 -19.51
CA GLU A 73 -3.91 1.03 -20.00
C GLU A 73 -5.38 1.09 -20.43
N PHE A 74 -6.23 1.78 -19.65
CA PHE A 74 -7.63 2.01 -20.02
C PHE A 74 -7.78 2.82 -21.30
N VAL A 75 -7.04 3.92 -21.46
CA VAL A 75 -7.07 4.73 -22.67
C VAL A 75 -6.61 3.93 -23.90
N MET A 76 -5.58 3.09 -23.76
CA MET A 76 -5.17 2.17 -24.83
C MET A 76 -6.28 1.16 -25.18
N PHE A 77 -6.93 0.59 -24.17
CA PHE A 77 -8.06 -0.31 -24.36
C PHE A 77 -9.22 0.36 -25.11
N CYS A 78 -9.55 1.61 -24.78
CA CYS A 78 -10.55 2.41 -25.48
C CYS A 78 -10.16 2.62 -26.95
N ARG A 79 -8.91 3.00 -27.22
CA ARG A 79 -8.41 3.21 -28.59
C ARG A 79 -8.50 1.96 -29.47
N ASN A 80 -8.18 0.80 -28.92
CA ASN A 80 -8.29 -0.49 -29.62
C ASN A 80 -9.75 -0.88 -29.95
N ARG A 81 -10.71 -0.17 -29.35
CA ARG A 81 -12.17 -0.29 -29.61
C ARG A 81 -12.74 0.94 -30.32
N GLU A 82 -11.88 1.74 -30.94
CA GLU A 82 -12.23 2.96 -31.68
C GLU A 82 -12.92 4.05 -30.83
N VAL A 83 -12.86 3.94 -29.51
CA VAL A 83 -13.34 4.95 -28.56
C VAL A 83 -12.23 5.99 -28.34
N ASN A 84 -12.08 6.90 -29.30
CA ASN A 84 -10.97 7.88 -29.33
C ASN A 84 -11.34 9.24 -28.71
N ARG A 85 -12.59 9.46 -28.35
CA ARG A 85 -13.13 10.73 -27.82
C ARG A 85 -13.87 10.50 -26.52
N LEU A 86 -13.75 11.44 -25.58
CA LEU A 86 -14.34 11.33 -24.25
C LEU A 86 -15.88 11.22 -24.28
N HIS A 87 -16.56 11.95 -25.16
CA HIS A 87 -18.02 11.88 -25.29
C HIS A 87 -18.53 10.55 -25.88
N LYS A 88 -17.66 9.79 -26.57
CA LYS A 88 -17.99 8.44 -27.08
C LYS A 88 -17.79 7.35 -26.02
N LEU A 89 -17.20 7.69 -24.88
CA LEU A 89 -16.97 6.74 -23.81
C LEU A 89 -18.28 6.41 -23.11
N THR A 90 -18.67 5.15 -23.15
CA THR A 90 -19.86 4.59 -22.49
C THR A 90 -19.46 3.73 -21.29
N TYR A 91 -20.40 3.48 -20.39
CA TYR A 91 -20.18 2.56 -19.29
C TYR A 91 -19.88 1.12 -19.76
N ALA A 92 -20.49 0.66 -20.85
CA ALA A 92 -20.18 -0.64 -21.44
C ALA A 92 -18.68 -0.79 -21.80
N THR A 93 -18.01 0.30 -22.21
CA THR A 93 -16.55 0.28 -22.44
C THR A 93 -15.77 0.13 -21.14
N VAL A 94 -16.21 0.77 -20.05
CA VAL A 94 -15.59 0.69 -18.72
C VAL A 94 -15.75 -0.73 -18.16
N GLU A 95 -16.97 -1.27 -18.25
CA GLU A 95 -17.30 -2.64 -17.85
C GLU A 95 -16.44 -3.66 -18.59
N ALA A 96 -16.37 -3.57 -19.91
CA ALA A 96 -15.54 -4.45 -20.73
C ALA A 96 -14.06 -4.43 -20.35
N PHE A 97 -13.54 -3.26 -19.98
CA PHE A 97 -12.15 -3.15 -19.46
C PHE A 97 -11.99 -3.91 -18.15
N LEU A 98 -12.92 -3.78 -17.21
CA LEU A 98 -12.84 -4.44 -15.91
C LEU A 98 -13.08 -5.96 -16.06
N MET A 99 -14.01 -6.39 -16.92
CA MET A 99 -14.21 -7.81 -17.23
C MET A 99 -12.94 -8.43 -17.83
N ASN A 100 -12.23 -7.74 -18.73
CA ASN A 100 -10.94 -8.20 -19.26
C ASN A 100 -9.87 -8.35 -18.15
N LYS A 101 -9.96 -7.55 -17.06
CA LYS A 101 -9.10 -7.75 -15.88
C LYS A 101 -9.47 -9.00 -15.08
N ILE A 102 -10.75 -9.29 -14.94
CA ILE A 102 -11.27 -10.48 -14.25
C ILE A 102 -10.89 -11.74 -15.03
N GLU A 103 -11.08 -11.75 -16.34
CA GLU A 103 -10.69 -12.85 -17.25
C GLU A 103 -9.18 -13.16 -17.21
N LYS A 104 -8.35 -12.16 -16.87
CA LYS A 104 -6.90 -12.30 -16.63
C LYS A 104 -6.57 -12.67 -15.18
N ASP A 105 -7.49 -13.27 -14.43
CA ASP A 105 -7.32 -13.74 -13.05
C ASP A 105 -6.85 -12.67 -12.06
N ARG A 106 -7.19 -11.39 -12.30
CA ARG A 106 -6.82 -10.34 -11.36
C ARG A 106 -7.66 -10.42 -10.09
N VAL A 107 -6.96 -10.41 -8.95
CA VAL A 107 -7.59 -10.51 -7.63
C VAL A 107 -8.39 -9.25 -7.27
N GLN A 108 -9.37 -9.40 -6.38
CA GLN A 108 -10.27 -8.34 -5.91
C GLN A 108 -9.55 -7.04 -5.50
N SER A 109 -8.41 -7.13 -4.82
CA SER A 109 -7.65 -5.94 -4.39
C SER A 109 -7.04 -5.17 -5.56
N THR A 110 -6.60 -5.88 -6.61
CA THR A 110 -6.12 -5.27 -7.87
C THR A 110 -7.28 -4.61 -8.60
N LEU A 111 -8.41 -5.30 -8.71
CA LEU A 111 -9.61 -4.76 -9.35
C LEU A 111 -10.08 -3.48 -8.63
N LYS A 112 -10.16 -3.49 -7.30
CA LYS A 112 -10.48 -2.30 -6.50
C LYS A 112 -9.55 -1.14 -6.80
N THR A 113 -8.26 -1.42 -6.96
CA THR A 113 -7.27 -0.38 -7.31
C THR A 113 -7.53 0.19 -8.70
N ASN A 114 -7.88 -0.65 -9.69
CA ASN A 114 -8.27 -0.20 -11.03
C ASN A 114 -9.51 0.69 -10.97
N MET A 115 -10.53 0.28 -10.24
CA MET A 115 -11.78 1.05 -10.09
C MET A 115 -11.52 2.41 -9.43
N CYS A 116 -10.73 2.47 -8.34
CA CYS A 116 -10.37 3.72 -7.70
C CYS A 116 -9.60 4.67 -8.65
N ALA A 117 -8.73 4.12 -9.50
CA ALA A 117 -8.00 4.91 -10.49
C ALA A 117 -8.96 5.48 -11.56
N LEU A 118 -9.88 4.66 -12.06
CA LEU A 118 -10.89 5.10 -13.04
C LEU A 118 -11.86 6.12 -12.45
N GLN A 119 -12.31 5.96 -11.20
CA GLN A 119 -13.13 6.95 -10.51
C GLN A 119 -12.43 8.31 -10.43
N LYS A 120 -11.13 8.32 -10.11
CA LYS A 120 -10.32 9.55 -10.11
C LYS A 120 -10.20 10.15 -11.51
N PHE A 121 -10.02 9.32 -12.53
CA PHE A 121 -9.98 9.74 -13.93
C PHE A 121 -11.31 10.34 -14.37
N PHE A 122 -12.44 9.70 -14.08
CA PHE A 122 -13.77 10.20 -14.42
C PHE A 122 -14.11 11.50 -13.70
N ASN A 123 -13.73 11.63 -12.42
CA ASN A 123 -13.85 12.89 -11.70
C ASN A 123 -13.05 14.02 -12.38
N GLY A 124 -11.81 13.73 -12.81
CA GLY A 124 -10.98 14.68 -13.51
C GLY A 124 -11.52 15.05 -14.89
N CYS A 125 -12.18 14.12 -15.56
CA CYS A 125 -12.77 14.31 -16.89
C CYS A 125 -14.21 14.83 -16.88
N ASN A 126 -14.74 15.19 -15.71
CA ASN A 126 -16.14 15.62 -15.51
C ASN A 126 -17.16 14.61 -16.07
N ARG A 127 -16.96 13.31 -15.76
CA ARG A 127 -17.85 12.20 -16.12
C ARG A 127 -18.40 11.53 -14.87
N PRO A 128 -19.22 12.26 -14.06
CA PRO A 128 -19.83 11.71 -12.84
C PRO A 128 -20.74 10.51 -13.13
N ASP A 129 -21.39 10.48 -14.29
CA ASP A 129 -22.20 9.38 -14.80
C ASP A 129 -21.43 8.05 -14.75
N LEU A 130 -20.22 7.99 -15.32
CA LEU A 130 -19.40 6.79 -15.35
C LEU A 130 -18.82 6.45 -13.98
N ARG A 131 -18.47 7.46 -13.18
CA ARG A 131 -17.98 7.26 -11.81
C ARG A 131 -19.04 6.60 -10.92
N ASP A 132 -20.27 7.07 -10.98
CA ASP A 132 -21.35 6.64 -10.11
C ASP A 132 -21.81 5.21 -10.50
N GLN A 133 -22.03 4.95 -11.77
CA GLN A 133 -22.29 3.60 -12.25
C GLN A 133 -21.18 2.62 -11.86
N LEU A 134 -19.92 3.03 -11.94
CA LEU A 134 -18.78 2.21 -11.52
C LEU A 134 -18.80 1.92 -10.00
N SER A 135 -19.28 2.87 -9.21
CA SER A 135 -19.41 2.70 -7.75
C SER A 135 -20.52 1.71 -7.41
N ASP A 136 -21.66 1.83 -8.10
CA ASP A 136 -22.83 0.99 -7.89
C ASP A 136 -22.57 -0.47 -8.29
N ASP A 137 -21.80 -0.70 -9.35
CA ASP A 137 -21.44 -2.02 -9.84
C ASP A 137 -20.29 -2.68 -9.08
N TYR A 138 -19.66 -2.00 -8.12
CA TYR A 138 -18.52 -2.55 -7.38
C TYR A 138 -18.81 -3.92 -6.70
N PRO A 139 -19.98 -4.14 -6.03
CA PRO A 139 -20.28 -5.42 -5.43
C PRO A 139 -20.26 -6.57 -6.47
N ARG A 140 -20.86 -6.38 -7.64
CA ARG A 140 -20.89 -7.36 -8.74
C ARG A 140 -19.47 -7.70 -9.21
N PHE A 141 -18.63 -6.73 -9.49
CA PHE A 141 -17.25 -6.97 -9.91
C PHE A 141 -16.42 -7.67 -8.82
N LYS A 142 -16.69 -7.35 -7.55
CA LYS A 142 -16.01 -7.99 -6.43
C LYS A 142 -16.36 -9.48 -6.34
N GLU A 143 -17.61 -9.87 -6.57
CA GLU A 143 -18.06 -11.27 -6.57
C GLU A 143 -17.43 -12.06 -7.71
N LEU A 144 -17.33 -11.47 -8.91
CA LEU A 144 -16.75 -12.11 -10.09
C LEU A 144 -15.23 -12.24 -10.00
N ALA A 145 -14.56 -11.39 -9.24
CA ALA A 145 -13.10 -11.39 -9.15
C ALA A 145 -12.59 -12.42 -8.15
N LYS A 146 -11.48 -13.05 -8.50
CA LYS A 146 -10.81 -14.01 -7.62
C LYS A 146 -10.47 -13.38 -6.27
N SER A 147 -10.75 -14.09 -5.19
CA SER A 147 -10.34 -13.67 -3.85
C SER A 147 -8.81 -13.53 -3.77
N GLY A 148 -8.33 -12.52 -3.09
CA GLY A 148 -6.92 -12.38 -2.78
C GLY A 148 -6.49 -13.42 -1.75
N GLY A 149 -5.26 -13.92 -1.86
CA GLY A 149 -4.69 -14.78 -0.84
C GLY A 149 -4.43 -14.04 0.47
N THR A 150 -4.36 -14.77 1.56
CA THR A 150 -3.86 -14.31 2.85
C THR A 150 -2.35 -14.06 2.78
N ILE A 151 -1.82 -13.27 3.71
CA ILE A 151 -0.36 -13.14 3.86
C ILE A 151 0.12 -14.43 4.55
N HIS A 152 0.93 -15.18 3.81
CA HIS A 152 1.55 -16.38 4.38
C HIS A 152 2.71 -15.97 5.30
N ALA A 153 2.70 -16.47 6.54
CA ALA A 153 3.88 -16.51 7.39
C ALA A 153 4.87 -17.53 6.81
N PHE A 154 6.14 -17.35 7.06
CA PHE A 154 7.15 -18.36 6.69
C PHE A 154 7.14 -19.52 7.69
N ASP A 155 7.35 -20.74 7.23
CA ASP A 155 7.31 -21.95 8.07
C ASP A 155 8.38 -21.91 9.16
N ASN A 156 9.58 -21.45 8.82
CA ASN A 156 10.69 -21.28 9.76
C ASN A 156 11.39 -19.93 9.53
N PRO A 157 10.95 -18.86 10.22
CA PRO A 157 11.49 -17.52 10.04
C PRO A 157 12.97 -17.40 10.42
N ASP A 158 13.47 -18.14 11.42
CA ASP A 158 14.87 -18.07 11.84
C ASP A 158 15.79 -18.70 10.79
N ARG A 159 15.41 -19.85 10.24
CA ARG A 159 16.16 -20.49 9.13
C ARG A 159 16.15 -19.60 7.87
N LEU A 160 15.04 -18.91 7.62
CA LEU A 160 14.95 -17.95 6.51
C LEU A 160 15.94 -16.79 6.73
N ILE A 161 15.96 -16.21 7.93
CA ILE A 161 16.85 -15.10 8.30
C ILE A 161 18.32 -15.51 8.20
N GLU A 162 18.65 -16.70 8.69
CA GLU A 162 19.98 -17.30 8.53
C GLU A 162 20.36 -17.44 7.04
N LYS A 163 19.43 -17.92 6.21
CA LYS A 163 19.69 -18.04 4.78
C LYS A 163 19.86 -16.68 4.08
N ILE A 164 19.17 -15.65 4.55
CA ILE A 164 19.36 -14.28 4.07
C ILE A 164 20.73 -13.75 4.50
N SER A 165 21.21 -14.04 5.72
CA SER A 165 22.49 -13.56 6.24
C SER A 165 23.69 -14.06 5.42
N GLN A 166 23.61 -15.27 4.89
CA GLN A 166 24.62 -15.83 3.99
C GLN A 166 24.80 -15.03 2.68
N ARG A 167 23.85 -14.16 2.36
CA ARG A 167 23.80 -13.37 1.13
C ARG A 167 24.02 -11.88 1.36
N ALA A 168 23.36 -11.32 2.37
CA ALA A 168 23.35 -9.90 2.63
C ALA A 168 22.99 -9.64 4.11
N GLU A 169 23.99 -9.29 4.89
CA GLU A 169 23.86 -9.02 6.32
C GLU A 169 22.82 -7.93 6.60
N LEU A 170 22.85 -6.82 5.87
CA LEU A 170 21.86 -5.75 6.01
C LEU A 170 20.41 -6.27 5.85
N SER A 171 20.18 -7.17 4.89
CA SER A 171 18.86 -7.78 4.70
C SER A 171 18.47 -8.69 5.85
N ALA A 172 19.40 -9.43 6.43
CA ALA A 172 19.15 -10.29 7.59
C ALA A 172 18.79 -9.46 8.83
N VAL A 173 19.51 -8.36 9.07
CA VAL A 173 19.20 -7.42 10.17
C VAL A 173 17.79 -6.83 10.01
N ILE A 174 17.43 -6.41 8.80
CA ILE A 174 16.06 -5.91 8.50
C ILE A 174 15.03 -7.02 8.75
N ALA A 175 15.28 -8.24 8.28
CA ALA A 175 14.39 -9.38 8.43
C ALA A 175 14.16 -9.72 9.91
N LYS A 176 15.21 -9.78 10.70
CA LYS A 176 15.13 -10.04 12.13
C LYS A 176 14.36 -8.95 12.89
N LEU A 177 14.62 -7.68 12.57
CA LEU A 177 13.86 -6.56 13.14
C LEU A 177 12.37 -6.64 12.77
N GLN A 178 12.04 -6.99 11.52
CA GLN A 178 10.64 -7.20 11.11
C GLN A 178 9.97 -8.35 11.85
N HIS A 179 10.71 -9.44 12.07
CA HIS A 179 10.21 -10.62 12.78
C HIS A 179 9.92 -10.28 14.26
N ILE A 180 10.85 -9.65 14.96
CA ILE A 180 10.68 -9.33 16.39
C ILE A 180 9.63 -8.25 16.63
N THR A 181 9.54 -7.25 15.76
CA THR A 181 8.73 -6.03 16.02
C THR A 181 7.46 -5.92 15.18
N GLY A 182 7.26 -6.80 14.22
CA GLY A 182 6.19 -6.67 13.25
C GLY A 182 6.27 -5.38 12.40
N ALA A 183 7.40 -4.68 12.36
CA ALA A 183 7.55 -3.44 11.62
C ALA A 183 7.47 -3.66 10.09
N ARG A 184 6.95 -2.68 9.35
CA ARG A 184 7.09 -2.68 7.89
C ARG A 184 8.52 -2.33 7.53
N ILE A 185 8.99 -2.82 6.38
CA ILE A 185 10.36 -2.55 5.92
C ILE A 185 10.75 -1.06 6.00
N HIS A 186 9.85 -0.15 5.62
CA HIS A 186 10.12 1.29 5.71
C HIS A 186 10.10 1.84 7.14
N GLU A 187 9.46 1.14 8.07
CA GLU A 187 9.35 1.54 9.48
C GLU A 187 10.58 1.18 10.28
N VAL A 188 11.35 0.16 9.84
CA VAL A 188 12.51 -0.36 10.57
C VAL A 188 13.52 0.75 10.91
N ARG A 189 13.82 1.67 9.98
CA ARG A 189 14.72 2.83 10.24
C ARG A 189 14.10 3.95 11.08
N MET A 190 12.82 3.87 11.38
CA MET A 190 12.07 4.92 12.10
C MET A 190 11.71 4.48 13.52
N MET A 191 12.29 3.38 13.98
CA MET A 191 12.12 2.87 15.33
C MET A 191 13.02 3.63 16.29
N GLU A 192 12.46 3.97 17.45
CA GLU A 192 13.17 4.56 18.59
C GLU A 192 12.99 3.63 19.78
N VAL A 193 14.09 3.13 20.32
CA VAL A 193 14.08 2.14 21.41
C VAL A 193 14.27 2.85 22.72
N ALA A 194 13.33 2.66 23.67
CA ALA A 194 13.39 3.16 25.03
C ALA A 194 13.72 2.01 26.01
N GLU A 195 13.53 2.21 27.33
CA GLU A 195 13.85 1.21 28.35
C GLU A 195 13.04 -0.08 28.20
N THR A 196 11.74 0.04 27.97
CA THR A 196 10.80 -1.09 27.88
C THR A 196 9.91 -1.05 26.63
N THR A 197 10.10 -0.07 25.74
CA THR A 197 9.21 0.15 24.60
C THR A 197 9.97 0.46 23.33
N ILE A 198 9.32 0.23 22.19
CA ILE A 198 9.78 0.66 20.87
C ILE A 198 8.72 1.55 20.25
N ALA A 199 9.07 2.82 19.97
CA ALA A 199 8.21 3.75 19.29
C ALA A 199 8.46 3.73 17.77
N ILE A 200 7.39 3.68 16.98
CA ILE A 200 7.42 3.82 15.52
C ILE A 200 6.70 5.12 15.17
N ASN A 201 7.47 6.19 14.93
CA ASN A 201 6.95 7.55 14.86
C ASN A 201 6.25 7.90 13.53
N LYS A 202 6.58 7.23 12.42
CA LYS A 202 6.03 7.51 11.08
C LYS A 202 5.59 6.23 10.37
N GLY A 203 4.61 5.55 10.92
CA GLY A 203 3.98 4.42 10.23
C GLY A 203 3.17 4.84 9.00
N LYS A 204 2.59 3.87 8.29
CA LYS A 204 1.74 4.11 7.11
C LYS A 204 0.62 5.10 7.41
N GLY A 205 0.58 6.22 6.67
CA GLY A 205 -0.37 7.30 6.89
C GLY A 205 0.05 8.26 8.03
N GLY A 206 1.33 8.30 8.42
CA GLY A 206 1.87 9.19 9.44
C GLY A 206 1.54 8.78 10.88
N ARG A 207 1.10 7.53 11.10
CA ARG A 207 0.65 7.07 12.41
C ARG A 207 1.82 6.69 13.28
N LYS A 208 1.69 7.07 14.55
CA LYS A 208 2.58 6.61 15.60
C LYS A 208 2.01 5.35 16.25
N ARG A 209 2.89 4.45 16.68
CA ARG A 209 2.55 3.34 17.56
C ARG A 209 3.70 3.05 18.51
N VAL A 210 3.38 2.48 19.65
CA VAL A 210 4.34 2.04 20.66
C VAL A 210 4.12 0.56 20.87
N LEU A 211 5.20 -0.20 20.82
CA LEU A 211 5.25 -1.62 21.11
C LEU A 211 5.75 -1.78 22.53
N ASP A 212 5.05 -2.56 23.35
CA ASP A 212 5.46 -2.87 24.73
C ASP A 212 6.34 -4.11 24.74
N PHE A 213 7.51 -3.97 25.36
CA PHE A 213 8.51 -5.02 25.55
C PHE A 213 8.83 -5.23 27.03
N SER A 214 8.01 -4.73 27.96
CA SER A 214 8.24 -4.85 29.40
C SER A 214 8.40 -6.31 29.88
N SER A 215 7.68 -7.24 29.24
CA SER A 215 7.78 -8.69 29.49
C SER A 215 8.79 -9.41 28.59
N ARG A 216 9.53 -8.70 27.72
CA ARG A 216 10.43 -9.25 26.69
C ARG A 216 11.74 -8.48 26.58
N LEU A 217 12.39 -8.27 27.73
CA LEU A 217 13.60 -7.43 27.81
C LEU A 217 14.78 -8.00 27.02
N ASP A 218 14.87 -9.32 26.88
CA ASP A 218 15.91 -9.97 26.07
C ASP A 218 15.73 -9.66 24.59
N GLU A 219 14.48 -9.77 24.08
CA GLU A 219 14.16 -9.37 22.70
C GLU A 219 14.41 -7.88 22.49
N LEU A 220 14.11 -7.02 23.47
CA LEU A 220 14.39 -5.58 23.39
C LEU A 220 15.89 -5.31 23.31
N THR A 221 16.70 -6.05 24.06
CA THR A 221 18.17 -5.96 24.01
C THR A 221 18.69 -6.38 22.64
N GLU A 222 18.15 -7.47 22.09
CA GLU A 222 18.46 -7.88 20.70
C GLU A 222 18.09 -6.79 19.70
N VAL A 223 16.91 -6.18 19.83
CA VAL A 223 16.50 -5.07 18.93
C VAL A 223 17.46 -3.88 19.04
N LYS A 224 17.91 -3.51 20.26
CA LYS A 224 18.92 -2.44 20.44
C LYS A 224 20.20 -2.74 19.67
N ASN A 225 20.75 -3.93 19.79
CA ASN A 225 21.95 -4.36 19.08
C ASN A 225 21.76 -4.35 17.55
N LEU A 226 20.62 -4.88 17.09
CA LEU A 226 20.26 -4.88 15.67
C LEU A 226 20.09 -3.46 15.09
N MET A 227 19.56 -2.51 15.88
CA MET A 227 19.42 -1.12 15.46
C MET A 227 20.78 -0.42 15.32
N ILE A 228 21.74 -0.71 16.20
CA ILE A 228 23.13 -0.24 16.05
C ILE A 228 23.71 -0.79 14.75
N ARG A 229 23.60 -2.10 14.54
CA ARG A 229 24.11 -2.77 13.35
C ARG A 229 23.45 -2.28 12.06
N LEU A 230 22.12 -2.05 12.11
CA LEU A 230 21.37 -1.47 11.00
C LEU A 230 21.94 -0.10 10.59
N LYS A 231 22.24 0.75 11.56
CA LYS A 231 22.80 2.09 11.30
C LYS A 231 24.14 1.99 10.58
N GLU A 232 25.04 1.14 11.05
CA GLU A 232 26.35 0.90 10.45
C GLU A 232 26.23 0.41 8.99
N LEU A 233 25.45 -0.67 8.79
CA LEU A 233 25.30 -1.32 7.48
C LEU A 233 24.50 -0.50 6.47
N SER A 234 23.70 0.46 6.92
CA SER A 234 22.88 1.29 6.03
C SER A 234 23.48 2.65 5.71
N GLU A 235 24.71 2.94 6.17
CA GLU A 235 25.40 4.17 5.83
C GLU A 235 25.67 4.23 4.31
N GLY A 236 25.32 5.35 3.69
CA GLY A 236 25.44 5.53 2.23
C GLY A 236 24.42 4.73 1.37
N VAL A 237 23.55 3.92 1.96
CA VAL A 237 22.55 3.13 1.22
C VAL A 237 21.32 3.98 0.89
N ASP A 238 20.94 4.04 -0.39
CA ASP A 238 19.62 4.53 -0.80
C ASP A 238 18.53 3.57 -0.30
N TRP A 239 17.99 3.90 0.88
CA TRP A 239 17.00 3.06 1.55
C TRP A 239 15.74 2.84 0.72
N GLN A 240 15.29 3.84 -0.04
CA GLN A 240 14.10 3.72 -0.85
C GLN A 240 14.31 2.72 -1.99
N ALA A 241 15.45 2.78 -2.65
CA ALA A 241 15.83 1.83 -3.67
C ALA A 241 16.05 0.43 -3.08
N TYR A 242 16.69 0.33 -1.90
CA TYR A 242 16.95 -0.94 -1.23
C TYR A 242 15.69 -1.69 -0.80
N CYS A 243 14.60 -0.96 -0.50
CA CYS A 243 13.31 -1.55 -0.13
C CYS A 243 12.45 -2.03 -1.32
N GLN A 244 12.95 -1.92 -2.55
CA GLN A 244 12.22 -2.37 -3.75
C GLN A 244 12.34 -3.88 -3.97
N SER A 245 11.54 -4.42 -4.92
CA SER A 245 11.47 -5.86 -5.22
C SER A 245 12.46 -6.32 -6.31
N LYS A 246 13.66 -5.72 -6.36
CA LYS A 246 14.74 -6.13 -7.28
C LYS A 246 15.59 -7.22 -6.65
N ASP A 247 16.24 -8.03 -7.45
CA ASP A 247 17.01 -9.20 -6.99
C ASP A 247 18.21 -8.85 -6.07
N SER A 248 18.79 -7.66 -6.23
CA SER A 248 19.89 -7.12 -5.41
C SER A 248 19.42 -6.31 -4.19
N THR A 249 18.14 -6.39 -3.84
CA THR A 249 17.54 -5.62 -2.76
C THR A 249 16.96 -6.53 -1.69
N TYR A 250 16.51 -5.95 -0.58
CA TYR A 250 15.93 -6.70 0.53
C TYR A 250 14.88 -7.74 0.09
N GLN A 251 13.91 -7.32 -0.73
CA GLN A 251 12.86 -8.27 -1.16
C GLN A 251 13.40 -9.34 -2.11
N GLY A 252 14.39 -9.03 -2.92
CA GLY A 252 15.08 -10.01 -3.76
C GLY A 252 15.84 -11.05 -2.93
N HIS A 253 16.53 -10.61 -1.87
CA HIS A 253 17.23 -11.51 -0.95
C HIS A 253 16.26 -12.44 -0.21
N VAL A 254 15.15 -11.93 0.31
CA VAL A 254 14.09 -12.76 0.93
C VAL A 254 13.54 -13.77 -0.07
N LYS A 255 13.19 -13.34 -1.30
CA LYS A 255 12.68 -14.23 -2.35
C LYS A 255 13.67 -15.34 -2.71
N ALA A 256 14.96 -15.02 -2.83
CA ALA A 256 15.99 -16.00 -3.15
C ALA A 256 16.22 -17.00 -2.01
N ALA A 257 16.15 -16.55 -0.75
CA ALA A 257 16.23 -17.42 0.42
C ALA A 257 15.04 -18.39 0.47
N CYS A 258 13.80 -17.90 0.30
CA CYS A 258 12.59 -18.75 0.20
C CYS A 258 12.77 -19.82 -0.90
N LYS A 259 13.18 -19.41 -2.09
CA LYS A 259 13.41 -20.36 -3.20
C LYS A 259 14.40 -21.45 -2.83
N SER A 260 15.49 -21.10 -2.11
CA SER A 260 16.53 -22.07 -1.71
C SER A 260 16.08 -23.03 -0.61
N LEU A 261 15.06 -22.64 0.17
CA LEU A 261 14.47 -23.46 1.23
C LEU A 261 13.25 -24.26 0.77
N GLY A 262 12.76 -24.02 -0.45
CA GLY A 262 11.50 -24.59 -0.94
C GLY A 262 10.25 -23.91 -0.39
N ASP A 263 10.38 -22.76 0.28
CA ASP A 263 9.28 -22.04 0.89
C ASP A 263 8.49 -21.19 -0.13
N ILE A 264 7.21 -20.99 0.16
CA ILE A 264 6.34 -20.10 -0.62
C ILE A 264 6.69 -18.65 -0.32
N TYR A 265 7.09 -17.89 -1.34
CA TYR A 265 7.33 -16.47 -1.19
C TYR A 265 6.03 -15.67 -1.19
N GLY A 266 5.54 -15.32 0.01
CA GLY A 266 4.38 -14.42 0.23
C GLY A 266 4.72 -12.93 0.27
N GLY A 267 5.94 -12.53 -0.11
CA GLY A 267 6.44 -11.16 0.05
C GLY A 267 7.09 -10.92 1.42
N ALA A 268 7.78 -9.80 1.57
CA ALA A 268 8.45 -9.43 2.83
C ALA A 268 7.48 -9.20 4.02
N HIS A 269 6.17 -9.20 3.78
CA HIS A 269 5.16 -9.18 4.83
C HIS A 269 5.01 -10.51 5.58
N GLY A 270 5.59 -11.61 5.08
CA GLY A 270 5.57 -12.91 5.74
C GLY A 270 6.18 -12.88 7.14
N LEU A 271 7.34 -12.22 7.33
CA LEU A 271 7.95 -12.06 8.66
C LEU A 271 7.07 -11.27 9.65
N ARG A 272 6.32 -10.32 9.15
CA ARG A 272 5.34 -9.61 9.96
C ARG A 272 4.11 -10.49 10.28
N ALA A 273 3.77 -11.45 9.43
CA ALA A 273 2.76 -12.46 9.73
C ALA A 273 3.27 -13.45 10.78
N ASN A 274 4.56 -13.85 10.73
CA ASN A 274 5.18 -14.64 11.78
C ASN A 274 5.08 -13.93 13.16
N HIS A 275 5.47 -12.66 13.22
CA HIS A 275 5.32 -11.85 14.44
C HIS A 275 3.87 -11.85 14.97
N ALA A 276 2.90 -11.63 14.10
CA ALA A 276 1.49 -11.60 14.52
C ALA A 276 1.02 -12.96 15.06
N GLN A 277 1.45 -14.06 14.46
CA GLN A 277 1.12 -15.42 14.89
C GLN A 277 1.81 -15.78 16.20
N GLU A 278 3.05 -15.36 16.40
CA GLU A 278 3.77 -15.56 17.67
C GLU A 278 3.18 -14.73 18.81
N LEU A 279 2.82 -13.46 18.51
CA LEU A 279 2.11 -12.61 19.45
C LEU A 279 0.75 -13.23 19.84
N ARG A 280 0.01 -13.77 18.87
CA ARG A 280 -1.23 -14.50 19.12
C ARG A 280 -1.00 -15.66 20.09
N LYS A 281 -0.02 -16.54 19.85
CA LYS A 281 0.28 -17.68 20.72
C LYS A 281 0.60 -17.25 22.16
N ARG A 282 1.34 -16.15 22.32
CA ARG A 282 1.64 -15.58 23.64
C ARG A 282 0.38 -15.12 24.37
N LEU A 283 -0.46 -14.34 23.68
CA LEU A 283 -1.70 -13.82 24.25
C LEU A 283 -2.71 -14.94 24.58
N GLU A 284 -2.75 -16.00 23.78
CA GLU A 284 -3.53 -17.21 24.07
C GLU A 284 -3.02 -17.90 25.37
N ALA A 285 -1.71 -18.00 25.53
CA ALA A 285 -1.11 -18.55 26.76
C ALA A 285 -1.34 -17.67 28.01
N GLU A 286 -1.49 -16.36 27.82
CA GLU A 286 -1.86 -15.39 28.87
C GLU A 286 -3.37 -15.41 29.18
N GLY A 287 -4.16 -16.21 28.46
CA GLY A 287 -5.60 -16.36 28.69
C GLY A 287 -6.46 -15.27 28.05
N CYS A 288 -5.92 -14.49 27.09
CA CYS A 288 -6.68 -13.47 26.38
C CYS A 288 -7.75 -14.10 25.47
N THR A 289 -8.91 -13.46 25.40
CA THR A 289 -9.98 -13.85 24.47
C THR A 289 -9.61 -13.57 23.01
N ALA A 290 -10.26 -14.25 22.08
CA ALA A 290 -10.02 -14.04 20.64
C ALA A 290 -10.25 -12.58 20.21
N GLU A 291 -11.22 -11.89 20.83
CA GLU A 291 -11.49 -10.47 20.52
C GLU A 291 -10.40 -9.53 21.04
N GLU A 292 -9.88 -9.79 22.22
CA GLU A 292 -8.75 -9.04 22.82
C GLU A 292 -7.49 -9.24 21.98
N ILE A 293 -7.19 -10.47 21.61
CA ILE A 293 -6.06 -10.84 20.74
C ILE A 293 -6.14 -10.07 19.41
N GLU A 294 -7.28 -10.08 18.75
CA GLU A 294 -7.48 -9.36 17.48
C GLU A 294 -7.27 -7.85 17.66
N LEU A 295 -7.74 -7.27 18.77
CA LEU A 295 -7.57 -5.86 19.08
C LEU A 295 -6.11 -5.50 19.35
N ILE A 296 -5.41 -6.29 20.15
CA ILE A 296 -4.01 -6.09 20.50
C ILE A 296 -3.14 -6.18 19.22
N ILE A 297 -3.30 -7.24 18.43
CA ILE A 297 -2.55 -7.41 17.16
C ILE A 297 -2.86 -6.28 16.18
N THR A 298 -4.11 -5.82 16.12
CA THR A 298 -4.49 -4.67 15.28
C THR A 298 -3.70 -3.41 15.67
N ARG A 299 -3.56 -3.14 16.97
CA ARG A 299 -2.80 -1.99 17.51
C ARG A 299 -1.30 -2.17 17.32
N ASP A 300 -0.78 -3.33 17.67
CA ASP A 300 0.63 -3.69 17.53
C ASP A 300 1.10 -3.53 16.09
N LEU A 301 0.37 -4.06 15.13
CA LEU A 301 0.63 -3.90 13.71
C LEU A 301 0.30 -2.49 13.15
N GLY A 302 -0.26 -1.57 13.92
CA GLY A 302 -0.65 -0.22 13.48
C GLY A 302 -1.72 -0.21 12.39
N HIS A 303 -2.74 -1.06 12.54
CA HIS A 303 -3.92 -1.10 11.68
C HIS A 303 -5.11 -0.37 12.32
N ASN A 304 -6.05 0.12 11.50
CA ASN A 304 -7.29 0.75 11.99
C ASN A 304 -8.50 -0.19 11.92
N ARG A 305 -8.34 -1.35 11.30
CA ARG A 305 -9.44 -2.30 11.05
C ARG A 305 -9.02 -3.65 11.57
N ARG A 306 -9.85 -4.27 12.40
CA ARG A 306 -9.65 -5.64 12.91
C ARG A 306 -9.50 -6.66 11.78
N SER A 307 -10.25 -6.51 10.67
CA SER A 307 -10.12 -7.37 9.49
C SER A 307 -8.70 -7.46 8.93
N MET A 308 -7.83 -6.50 9.22
CA MET A 308 -6.42 -6.57 8.80
C MET A 308 -5.59 -7.48 9.70
N ALA A 309 -5.92 -7.60 11.00
CA ALA A 309 -5.26 -8.57 11.88
C ALA A 309 -5.58 -9.99 11.40
N ARG A 310 -6.84 -10.29 11.09
CA ARG A 310 -7.26 -11.59 10.54
C ARG A 310 -6.46 -11.99 9.31
N HIS A 311 -6.21 -11.04 8.42
CA HIS A 311 -5.41 -11.27 7.21
C HIS A 311 -3.96 -11.71 7.49
N TYR A 312 -3.34 -11.24 8.61
CA TYR A 312 -2.02 -11.69 9.06
C TYR A 312 -2.09 -13.01 9.86
N LEU A 313 -3.22 -13.29 10.48
CA LEU A 313 -3.44 -14.52 11.23
C LEU A 313 -3.87 -15.70 10.35
N GLY A 314 -4.19 -15.45 9.09
CA GLY A 314 -4.64 -16.49 8.17
C GLY A 314 -6.07 -16.99 8.40
N VAL A 315 -6.91 -16.17 9.08
CA VAL A 315 -8.31 -16.48 9.43
C VAL A 315 -9.26 -15.45 8.86
#